data_549a7fecc70659198074b8193c51cf0c
#
_entry.id   549a7fecc70659198074b8193c51cf0c
#
_cell.length_a   1.000
_cell.length_b   1.000
_cell.length_c   1.000
_cell.angle_alpha   90.00
_cell.angle_beta   90.00
_cell.angle_gamma   90.00
#
_symmetry.space_group_name_H-M   'P 1'
#
loop_
_entity.id
_entity.type
_entity.pdbx_description
1 polymer ?
#
loop_
_entity_poly.entity_id
_entity_poly.type
_entity_poly.pdbx_seq_one_letter_code
_entity_poly.pdbx_strand_id
1 'polypeptide(L)'
;MVYPANYGFIPRTLGDDDDPLDVLVLMQEPVQPLSLLRARPIGMMHMVDEGESDEKIICVHLDDPEYSSYEHHSELPEHRLTELQRFFQDYKVLEGKEVDVGDFSDPPEAKDAVRHAMRLYEEHFARAGQASNTKA
;
A
#
# COMPACT_ATOMS: atom_id res chain seq x y z
N MET A 1 10.07 0.63 17.75
CA MET A 1 9.40 1.60 16.86
C MET A 1 7.99 1.10 16.55
N VAL A 2 7.00 1.95 16.75
CA VAL A 2 5.60 1.59 16.54
C VAL A 2 5.15 2.11 15.18
N TYR A 3 4.49 1.28 14.38
CA TYR A 3 3.94 1.71 13.10
C TYR A 3 2.78 2.69 13.35
N PRO A 4 2.75 3.82 12.61
CA PRO A 4 1.65 4.78 12.72
C PRO A 4 0.34 4.32 12.06
N ALA A 5 0.37 3.16 11.40
CA ALA A 5 -0.76 2.53 10.73
C ALA A 5 -0.50 1.03 10.66
N ASN A 6 -1.52 0.24 10.36
CA ASN A 6 -1.33 -1.18 10.11
C ASN A 6 -0.77 -1.39 8.71
N TYR A 7 0.39 -2.00 8.63
CA TYR A 7 1.11 -2.24 7.38
C TYR A 7 0.80 -3.66 6.88
N GLY A 8 0.52 -3.77 5.61
CA GLY A 8 0.24 -5.06 4.99
C GLY A 8 0.34 -5.01 3.47
N PHE A 9 -0.32 -5.95 2.84
CA PHE A 9 -0.36 -5.99 1.39
C PHE A 9 -1.78 -6.35 0.91
N ILE A 10 -2.05 -6.01 -0.33
CA ILE A 10 -3.33 -6.34 -0.96
C ILE A 10 -3.17 -7.68 -1.66
N PRO A 11 -3.95 -8.74 -1.27
CA PRO A 11 -3.87 -10.03 -1.94
C PRO A 11 -4.19 -9.94 -3.43
N ARG A 12 -3.61 -10.84 -4.21
CA ARG A 12 -3.82 -10.95 -5.66
C ARG A 12 -3.44 -9.66 -6.41
N THR A 13 -2.33 -9.07 -5.99
CA THR A 13 -1.75 -7.89 -6.65
C THR A 13 -0.26 -8.10 -6.86
N LEU A 14 0.28 -7.48 -7.92
CA LEU A 14 1.72 -7.38 -8.16
C LEU A 14 2.05 -5.93 -8.52
N GLY A 15 3.04 -5.37 -7.83
CA GLY A 15 3.64 -4.09 -8.22
C GLY A 15 4.66 -4.28 -9.35
N ASP A 16 5.25 -3.19 -9.79
CA ASP A 16 6.27 -3.21 -10.84
C ASP A 16 7.56 -3.89 -10.37
N ASP A 17 7.73 -4.05 -9.07
CA ASP A 17 8.86 -4.75 -8.43
C ASP A 17 8.61 -6.25 -8.25
N ASP A 18 7.53 -6.81 -8.81
CA ASP A 18 7.07 -8.19 -8.68
C ASP A 18 6.64 -8.59 -7.27
N ASP A 19 6.58 -7.67 -6.34
CA ASP A 19 6.04 -7.89 -4.99
C ASP A 19 4.56 -7.49 -4.92
N PRO A 20 3.80 -8.05 -3.97
CA PRO A 20 2.44 -7.58 -3.72
C PRO A 20 2.39 -6.09 -3.41
N LEU A 21 1.30 -5.44 -3.78
CA LEU A 21 1.15 -4.01 -3.54
C LEU A 21 0.96 -3.73 -2.04
N ASP A 22 1.81 -2.88 -1.49
CA ASP A 22 1.78 -2.52 -0.07
C ASP A 22 0.63 -1.58 0.27
N VAL A 23 0.07 -1.76 1.46
CA VAL A 23 -1.02 -0.95 1.96
C VAL A 23 -0.78 -0.54 3.41
N LEU A 24 -1.17 0.70 3.71
CA LEU A 24 -1.21 1.23 5.07
C LEU A 24 -2.68 1.46 5.43
N VAL A 25 -3.17 0.77 6.46
CA VAL A 25 -4.56 0.88 6.88
C VAL A 25 -4.65 1.67 8.17
N LEU A 26 -5.31 2.81 8.11
CA LEU A 26 -5.55 3.66 9.26
C LEU A 26 -6.75 3.13 10.04
N MET A 27 -6.54 2.90 11.33
CA MET A 27 -7.56 2.43 12.25
C MET A 27 -7.11 2.70 13.68
N GLN A 28 -8.07 2.69 14.61
CA GLN A 28 -7.81 3.04 16.02
C GLN A 28 -6.89 2.06 16.72
N GLU A 29 -6.98 0.78 16.39
CA GLU A 29 -6.24 -0.27 17.08
C GLU A 29 -5.44 -1.13 16.09
N PRO A 30 -4.26 -1.62 16.51
CA PRO A 30 -3.54 -2.57 15.69
C PRO A 30 -4.29 -3.91 15.62
N VAL A 31 -4.18 -4.58 14.47
CA VAL A 31 -4.76 -5.90 14.28
C VAL A 31 -3.70 -6.98 14.44
N GLN A 32 -4.15 -8.21 14.71
CA GLN A 32 -3.27 -9.35 14.76
C GLN A 32 -2.70 -9.67 13.38
N PRO A 33 -1.43 -10.15 13.30
CA PRO A 33 -0.87 -10.60 12.03
C PRO A 33 -1.76 -11.62 11.33
N LEU A 34 -1.74 -11.60 9.99
CA LEU A 34 -2.53 -12.46 9.12
C LEU A 34 -4.05 -12.18 9.14
N SER A 35 -4.46 -11.05 9.69
CA SER A 35 -5.85 -10.62 9.63
C SER A 35 -6.20 -10.10 8.25
N LEU A 36 -7.42 -10.41 7.77
CA LEU A 36 -7.98 -9.84 6.55
C LEU A 36 -8.87 -8.67 6.92
N LEU A 37 -8.63 -7.53 6.30
CA LEU A 37 -9.37 -6.29 6.56
C LEU A 37 -10.05 -5.80 5.30
N ARG A 38 -11.25 -5.25 5.49
CA ARG A 38 -11.93 -4.50 4.43
C ARG A 38 -11.55 -3.03 4.56
N ALA A 39 -11.04 -2.45 3.48
CA ALA A 39 -10.49 -1.11 3.52
C ALA A 39 -10.84 -0.32 2.25
N ARG A 40 -10.93 1.00 2.40
CA ARG A 40 -11.17 1.92 1.29
C ARG A 40 -9.90 2.71 1.02
N PRO A 41 -9.38 2.74 -0.24
CA PRO A 41 -8.29 3.62 -0.58
C PRO A 41 -8.72 5.09 -0.51
N ILE A 42 -7.92 5.89 0.18
CA ILE A 42 -8.14 7.35 0.29
C ILE A 42 -6.99 8.16 -0.29
N GLY A 43 -5.93 7.50 -0.70
CA GLY A 43 -4.76 8.13 -1.31
C GLY A 43 -3.64 7.16 -1.49
N MET A 44 -2.50 7.67 -1.96
CA MET A 44 -1.32 6.88 -2.21
C MET A 44 -0.09 7.70 -1.89
N MET A 45 0.85 7.13 -1.15
CA MET A 45 2.12 7.76 -0.83
C MET A 45 3.17 7.30 -1.82
N HIS A 46 3.84 8.24 -2.47
CA HIS A 46 4.90 7.93 -3.42
C HIS A 46 6.23 7.75 -2.69
N MET A 47 6.91 6.67 -3.00
CA MET A 47 8.25 6.40 -2.51
C MET A 47 9.11 5.85 -3.62
N VAL A 48 10.41 6.11 -3.54
CA VAL A 48 11.43 5.48 -4.37
C VAL A 48 12.43 4.82 -3.42
N ASP A 49 12.54 3.51 -3.49
CA ASP A 49 13.43 2.70 -2.66
C ASP A 49 14.52 2.11 -3.53
N GLU A 50 15.76 2.58 -3.33
CA GLU A 50 16.94 2.17 -4.11
C GLU A 50 16.73 2.30 -5.63
N GLY A 51 16.09 3.39 -6.04
CA GLY A 51 15.84 3.71 -7.45
C GLY A 51 14.59 3.05 -8.04
N GLU A 52 13.88 2.23 -7.27
CA GLU A 52 12.65 1.57 -7.71
C GLU A 52 11.41 2.22 -7.08
N SER A 53 10.34 2.32 -7.86
CA SER A 53 9.07 2.83 -7.37
C SER A 53 8.49 1.86 -6.33
N ASP A 54 8.17 2.39 -5.16
CA ASP A 54 7.62 1.62 -4.04
C ASP A 54 6.46 2.39 -3.42
N GLU A 55 5.34 2.40 -4.12
CA GLU A 55 4.17 3.15 -3.71
C GLU A 55 3.39 2.43 -2.62
N LYS A 56 2.85 3.20 -1.67
CA LYS A 56 2.05 2.69 -0.56
C LYS A 56 0.62 3.20 -0.68
N ILE A 57 -0.34 2.29 -0.81
CA ILE A 57 -1.75 2.68 -0.80
C ILE A 57 -2.17 3.03 0.62
N ILE A 58 -2.81 4.18 0.79
CA ILE A 58 -3.34 4.63 2.08
C ILE A 58 -4.82 4.31 2.13
N CYS A 59 -5.21 3.49 3.10
CA CYS A 59 -6.60 3.06 3.27
C CYS A 59 -7.11 3.37 4.66
N VAL A 60 -8.43 3.38 4.81
CA VAL A 60 -9.09 3.39 6.12
C VAL A 60 -9.88 2.09 6.28
N HIS A 61 -9.92 1.58 7.50
CA HIS A 61 -10.69 0.37 7.81
C HIS A 61 -12.19 0.70 7.77
N LEU A 62 -12.95 -0.06 6.99
CA LEU A 62 -14.38 0.23 6.78
C LEU A 62 -15.24 0.03 8.04
N ASP A 63 -14.78 -0.82 8.95
CA ASP A 63 -15.50 -1.12 10.20
C ASP A 63 -15.03 -0.27 11.37
N ASP A 64 -14.12 0.68 11.15
CA ASP A 64 -13.63 1.57 12.20
C ASP A 64 -14.46 2.84 12.24
N PRO A 65 -15.19 3.12 13.35
CA PRO A 65 -16.10 4.27 13.40
C PRO A 65 -15.39 5.63 13.32
N GLU A 66 -14.12 5.71 13.70
CA GLU A 66 -13.38 6.97 13.61
C GLU A 66 -12.89 7.24 12.20
N TYR A 67 -12.35 6.22 11.52
CA TYR A 67 -11.71 6.39 10.21
C TYR A 67 -12.59 6.09 9.02
N SER A 68 -13.66 5.32 9.17
CA SER A 68 -14.48 4.84 8.06
C SER A 68 -15.16 5.94 7.24
N SER A 69 -15.34 7.14 7.82
CA SER A 69 -15.95 8.28 7.14
C SER A 69 -15.01 9.03 6.20
N TYR A 70 -13.70 8.80 6.30
CA TYR A 70 -12.74 9.49 5.43
C TYR A 70 -12.78 8.89 4.02
N GLU A 71 -12.80 9.77 3.02
CA GLU A 71 -12.80 9.39 1.61
C GLU A 71 -11.57 9.91 0.87
N HIS A 72 -10.86 10.88 1.45
CA HIS A 72 -9.70 11.53 0.84
C HIS A 72 -8.62 11.75 1.89
N HIS A 73 -7.35 11.53 1.52
CA HIS A 73 -6.23 11.70 2.46
C HIS A 73 -6.14 13.10 3.05
N SER A 74 -6.59 14.12 2.31
CA SER A 74 -6.56 15.51 2.79
C SER A 74 -7.52 15.79 3.95
N GLU A 75 -8.47 14.89 4.21
CA GLU A 75 -9.36 14.99 5.37
C GLU A 75 -8.66 14.63 6.67
N LEU A 76 -7.53 13.91 6.59
CA LEU A 76 -6.74 13.57 7.76
C LEU A 76 -6.00 14.80 8.28
N PRO A 77 -5.74 14.88 9.61
CA PRO A 77 -4.84 15.90 10.12
C PRO A 77 -3.48 15.84 9.43
N GLU A 78 -2.94 16.99 9.06
CA GLU A 78 -1.69 17.08 8.31
C GLU A 78 -0.53 16.34 9.00
N HIS A 79 -0.48 16.39 10.32
CA HIS A 79 0.59 15.72 11.08
C HIS A 79 0.57 14.19 10.92
N ARG A 80 -0.59 13.59 10.63
CA ARG A 80 -0.68 12.14 10.39
C ARG A 80 0.03 11.73 9.12
N LEU A 81 -0.15 12.52 8.06
CA LEU A 81 0.54 12.28 6.79
C LEU A 81 2.04 12.50 6.93
N THR A 82 2.44 13.54 7.67
CA THR A 82 3.84 13.80 7.96
C THR A 82 4.48 12.67 8.77
N GLU A 83 3.75 12.10 9.74
CA GLU A 83 4.21 10.94 10.50
C GLU A 83 4.49 9.74 9.59
N LEU A 84 3.59 9.46 8.64
CA LEU A 84 3.78 8.36 7.71
C LEU A 84 5.04 8.55 6.86
N GLN A 85 5.22 9.75 6.33
CA GLN A 85 6.41 10.07 5.53
C GLN A 85 7.70 9.91 6.35
N ARG A 86 7.73 10.46 7.56
CA ARG A 86 8.91 10.38 8.45
C ARG A 86 9.20 8.96 8.88
N PHE A 87 8.16 8.19 9.17
CA PHE A 87 8.32 6.81 9.58
C PHE A 87 9.08 6.01 8.51
N PHE A 88 8.66 6.10 7.25
CA PHE A 88 9.31 5.35 6.18
C PHE A 88 10.69 5.90 5.83
N GLN A 89 10.87 7.21 5.91
CA GLN A 89 12.18 7.82 5.70
C GLN A 89 13.18 7.30 6.73
N ASP A 90 12.82 7.33 8.00
CA ASP A 90 13.71 6.92 9.09
C ASP A 90 13.95 5.41 9.10
N TYR A 91 12.89 4.63 8.86
CA TYR A 91 12.99 3.18 8.83
C TYR A 91 13.95 2.69 7.74
N LYS A 92 13.85 3.23 6.53
CA LYS A 92 14.72 2.84 5.42
C LYS A 92 16.16 3.30 5.64
N VAL A 93 16.37 4.47 6.23
CA VAL A 93 17.71 4.94 6.60
C VAL A 93 18.36 3.99 7.60
N LEU A 94 17.60 3.50 8.58
CA LEU A 94 18.11 2.52 9.55
C LEU A 94 18.51 1.19 8.90
N GLU A 95 17.85 0.83 7.79
CA GLU A 95 18.21 -0.36 7.00
C GLU A 95 19.41 -0.11 6.05
N GLY A 96 19.95 1.09 6.03
CA GLY A 96 21.05 1.45 5.14
C GLY A 96 20.65 1.63 3.69
N LYS A 97 19.38 1.84 3.43
CA LYS A 97 18.83 2.02 2.08
C LYS A 97 18.62 3.48 1.74
N GLU A 98 18.87 3.82 0.48
CA GLU A 98 18.46 5.11 -0.06
C GLU A 98 16.96 5.09 -0.32
N VAL A 99 16.26 6.06 0.24
CA VAL A 99 14.81 6.20 0.02
C VAL A 99 14.46 7.66 -0.20
N ASP A 100 13.56 7.87 -1.15
CA ASP A 100 12.93 9.17 -1.40
C ASP A 100 11.45 9.01 -1.09
N VAL A 101 10.94 9.77 -0.13
CA VAL A 101 9.52 9.79 0.20
C VAL A 101 8.94 11.06 -0.39
N GLY A 102 8.01 10.87 -1.35
CA GLY A 102 7.38 11.96 -2.07
C GLY A 102 6.03 12.37 -1.50
N ASP A 103 5.26 13.01 -2.36
CA ASP A 103 3.93 13.51 -2.03
C ASP A 103 2.87 12.40 -2.11
N PHE A 104 1.64 12.79 -1.77
CA PHE A 104 0.48 11.91 -1.83
C PHE A 104 -0.30 12.15 -3.11
N SER A 105 -0.82 11.07 -3.70
CA SER A 105 -1.80 11.13 -4.78
C SER A 105 -3.21 10.92 -4.24
N ASP A 106 -4.20 11.31 -5.03
CA ASP A 106 -5.60 11.30 -4.66
C ASP A 106 -6.24 9.90 -4.82
N PRO A 107 -7.44 9.67 -4.27
CA PRO A 107 -8.10 8.37 -4.34
C PRO A 107 -8.25 7.78 -5.76
N PRO A 108 -8.55 8.54 -6.81
CA PRO A 108 -8.64 7.95 -8.16
C PRO A 108 -7.33 7.30 -8.61
N GLU A 109 -6.19 7.95 -8.38
CA GLU A 109 -4.89 7.40 -8.73
C GLU A 109 -4.56 6.16 -7.89
N ALA A 110 -4.91 6.19 -6.59
CA ALA A 110 -4.73 5.05 -5.71
C ALA A 110 -5.54 3.83 -6.19
N LYS A 111 -6.80 4.04 -6.55
CA LYS A 111 -7.66 2.98 -7.07
C LYS A 111 -7.15 2.43 -8.41
N ASP A 112 -6.65 3.30 -9.29
CA ASP A 112 -6.06 2.87 -10.56
C ASP A 112 -4.81 2.03 -10.33
N ALA A 113 -3.97 2.40 -9.36
CA ALA A 113 -2.79 1.62 -9.00
C ALA A 113 -3.18 0.23 -8.51
N VAL A 114 -4.22 0.11 -7.70
CA VAL A 114 -4.73 -1.19 -7.23
C VAL A 114 -5.23 -2.02 -8.40
N ARG A 115 -6.03 -1.44 -9.30
CA ARG A 115 -6.55 -2.15 -10.48
C ARG A 115 -5.43 -2.62 -11.40
N HIS A 116 -4.42 -1.78 -11.61
CA HIS A 116 -3.24 -2.13 -12.41
C HIS A 116 -2.50 -3.32 -11.80
N ALA A 117 -2.28 -3.28 -10.48
CA ALA A 117 -1.61 -4.37 -9.77
C ALA A 117 -2.41 -5.67 -9.82
N MET A 118 -3.73 -5.60 -9.79
CA MET A 118 -4.60 -6.76 -9.95
C MET A 118 -4.47 -7.36 -11.35
N ARG A 119 -4.41 -6.52 -12.38
CA ARG A 119 -4.20 -6.97 -13.77
C ARG A 119 -2.84 -7.64 -13.95
N LEU A 120 -1.78 -7.08 -13.39
CA LEU A 120 -0.45 -7.68 -13.46
C LEU A 120 -0.43 -9.07 -12.80
N TYR A 121 -1.11 -9.22 -11.68
CA TYR A 121 -1.24 -10.51 -11.01
C TYR A 121 -1.96 -11.54 -11.90
N GLU A 122 -3.10 -11.16 -12.47
CA GLU A 122 -3.88 -12.04 -13.35
C GLU A 122 -3.08 -12.46 -14.57
N GLU A 123 -2.39 -11.52 -15.21
CA GLU A 123 -1.53 -11.80 -16.37
C GLU A 123 -0.39 -12.75 -16.02
N HIS A 124 0.23 -12.55 -14.86
CA HIS A 124 1.31 -13.43 -14.39
C HIS A 124 0.81 -14.88 -14.22
N PHE A 125 -0.34 -15.05 -13.58
CA PHE A 125 -0.91 -16.39 -13.36
C PHE A 125 -1.47 -16.99 -14.63
N ALA A 126 -2.03 -16.22 -15.55
CA ALA A 126 -2.46 -16.71 -16.85
C ALA A 126 -1.27 -17.26 -17.65
N ARG A 127 -0.14 -16.54 -17.67
CA ARG A 127 1.09 -16.99 -18.35
C ARG A 127 1.66 -18.26 -17.70
N ALA A 128 1.67 -18.33 -16.37
CA ALA A 128 2.11 -19.51 -15.65
C ALA A 128 1.22 -20.72 -15.94
N GLY A 129 -0.12 -20.52 -16.01
CA GLY A 129 -1.07 -21.55 -16.38
C GLY A 129 -0.88 -22.07 -17.80
N GLN A 130 -0.62 -21.17 -18.76
CA GLN A 130 -0.31 -21.54 -20.13
C GLN A 130 0.99 -22.33 -20.24
N ALA A 131 2.04 -21.91 -19.53
CA ALA A 131 3.31 -22.60 -19.51
C ALA A 131 3.16 -24.03 -18.93
N SER A 132 2.35 -24.20 -17.89
CA SER A 132 2.05 -25.52 -17.32
C SER A 132 1.30 -26.41 -18.30
N ASN A 133 0.37 -25.87 -19.06
CA ASN A 133 -0.40 -26.61 -20.05
C ASN A 133 0.45 -27.04 -21.26
N THR A 134 1.48 -26.25 -21.62
CA THR A 134 2.36 -26.58 -22.74
C THR A 134 3.40 -27.67 -22.39
N LYS A 135 3.57 -28.00 -21.11
CA LYS A 135 4.48 -29.04 -20.64
C LYS A 135 3.82 -30.44 -20.56
N ALA A 136 2.53 -30.45 -20.73
CA ALA A 136 1.79 -31.69 -20.78
C ALA A 136 1.89 -32.34 -22.20
#